data_c8aa98ff4028a6183bfbd8a631785fde
#
_entry.id   c8aa98ff4028a6183bfbd8a631785fde
#
_cell.length_a   1.000
_cell.length_b   1.000
_cell.length_c   1.000
_cell.angle_alpha   90.00
_cell.angle_beta   90.00
_cell.angle_gamma   90.00
#
_symmetry.space_group_name_H-M   'P 1'
#
loop_
_entity.id
_entity.type
_entity.pdbx_description
1 polymer ?
#
loop_
_entity_poly.entity_id
_entity_poly.type
_entity_poly.pdbx_seq_one_letter_code
_entity_poly.pdbx_strand_id
1 'polypeptide(L)'
;MGDPTRIQWTRFRRAGSEVGTPDPERWASLGFPSPPPDRPWIFGVVVTSANGVVAWRRRDARDDPVRQILGDETRLDRIADRRLMRYLRTIGDVGVGAQTVREQPTLILTPQEPSDERAPELYAFRVARGLPHHPRNIIYSIYGRVPPQHPILTTPGVAPIIVTTPAGRAELARRKIRDAAVIVDALLEPEGLQRAHARLRAEHGVRYLACEGGQTVLAALRAASLLDEMFVTTTDVVVDRAAHDGVLMTFDFAAEGATLVEEGCLEPSGVYTFKRWRFRESAGSTRWWRSRA
;
A
#
# COMPACT_ATOMS: atom_id res chain seq x y z
N MET A 1 -26.49 18.35 0.20
CA MET A 1 -25.11 18.77 -0.07
C MET A 1 -24.26 17.52 -0.21
N GLY A 2 -23.49 17.40 -1.30
CA GLY A 2 -22.59 16.25 -1.47
C GLY A 2 -21.45 16.27 -0.45
N ASP A 3 -20.84 15.10 -0.17
CA ASP A 3 -19.69 15.00 0.71
C ASP A 3 -18.48 15.74 0.08
N PRO A 4 -17.96 16.84 0.70
CA PRO A 4 -16.89 17.66 0.12
C PRO A 4 -15.55 16.93 0.03
N THR A 5 -15.42 15.74 0.62
CA THR A 5 -14.21 14.91 0.58
C THR A 5 -14.32 13.76 -0.42
N ARG A 6 -15.38 13.76 -1.24
CA ARG A 6 -15.59 12.74 -2.26
C ARG A 6 -14.68 12.99 -3.46
N ILE A 7 -13.83 12.03 -3.78
CA ILE A 7 -12.99 12.06 -4.99
C ILE A 7 -13.88 11.86 -6.21
N GLN A 8 -13.80 12.77 -7.16
CA GLN A 8 -14.44 12.63 -8.47
C GLN A 8 -13.48 11.90 -9.40
N TRP A 9 -13.87 10.70 -9.81
CA TRP A 9 -13.04 9.86 -10.66
C TRP A 9 -13.47 9.98 -12.11
N THR A 10 -12.50 10.23 -13.00
CA THR A 10 -12.66 10.14 -14.44
C THR A 10 -12.01 8.84 -14.92
N ARG A 11 -12.80 7.95 -15.48
CA ARG A 11 -12.26 6.73 -16.08
C ARG A 11 -11.69 7.03 -17.45
N PHE A 12 -10.42 6.73 -17.65
CA PHE A 12 -9.83 6.71 -18.99
C PHE A 12 -10.29 5.46 -19.72
N ARG A 13 -10.98 5.66 -20.83
CA ARG A 13 -11.58 4.61 -21.63
C ARG A 13 -10.69 4.17 -22.78
N ARG A 14 -10.76 2.88 -23.10
CA ARG A 14 -10.69 2.47 -24.51
C ARG A 14 -11.92 3.04 -25.23
N ALA A 15 -11.68 3.64 -26.42
CA ALA A 15 -12.74 4.25 -27.24
C ALA A 15 -13.98 3.35 -27.32
N GLY A 16 -15.15 3.86 -26.97
CA GLY A 16 -16.43 3.24 -27.25
C GLY A 16 -17.41 2.99 -26.11
N SER A 17 -17.20 3.48 -24.90
CA SER A 17 -18.17 3.25 -23.80
C SER A 17 -18.58 4.51 -23.02
N GLU A 18 -19.85 4.65 -22.57
CA GLU A 18 -20.42 5.85 -21.93
C GLU A 18 -20.01 6.12 -20.47
N VAL A 19 -19.94 7.40 -20.05
CA VAL A 19 -19.48 7.85 -18.74
C VAL A 19 -20.60 7.75 -17.72
N GLY A 20 -20.44 6.92 -16.70
CA GLY A 20 -21.23 7.01 -15.47
C GLY A 20 -20.35 7.54 -14.33
N THR A 21 -20.89 8.47 -13.54
CA THR A 21 -20.23 8.97 -12.33
C THR A 21 -19.99 7.80 -11.37
N PRO A 22 -18.76 7.56 -10.88
CA PRO A 22 -18.52 6.46 -9.95
C PRO A 22 -19.18 6.75 -8.62
N ASP A 23 -20.09 5.88 -8.21
CA ASP A 23 -20.59 5.84 -6.85
C ASP A 23 -19.49 5.30 -5.93
N PRO A 24 -19.15 5.95 -4.77
CA PRO A 24 -18.20 5.40 -3.81
C PRO A 24 -18.60 4.02 -3.28
N GLU A 25 -19.89 3.71 -3.23
CA GLU A 25 -20.38 2.36 -2.93
C GLU A 25 -20.06 1.34 -4.03
N ARG A 26 -19.87 1.78 -5.27
CA ARG A 26 -19.32 0.97 -6.37
C ARG A 26 -17.81 0.73 -6.28
N TRP A 27 -17.11 1.39 -5.37
CA TRP A 27 -15.74 1.04 -5.05
C TRP A 27 -15.61 -0.40 -4.53
N ALA A 28 -16.69 -0.97 -4.05
CA ALA A 28 -16.81 -2.39 -3.77
C ALA A 28 -16.31 -3.28 -4.89
N SER A 29 -16.44 -2.87 -6.09
CA SER A 29 -15.91 -3.62 -7.22
C SER A 29 -14.65 -3.00 -7.80
N LEU A 30 -14.29 -1.75 -7.50
CA LEU A 30 -13.16 -0.98 -8.05
C LEU A 30 -12.68 -1.48 -9.43
N GLY A 31 -13.46 -2.35 -10.07
CA GLY A 31 -13.06 -3.05 -11.28
C GLY A 31 -11.74 -3.80 -11.12
N PHE A 32 -11.40 -4.26 -9.90
CA PHE A 32 -10.31 -5.21 -9.73
C PHE A 32 -10.66 -6.48 -10.48
N PRO A 33 -9.74 -7.02 -11.27
CA PRO A 33 -9.93 -8.33 -11.88
C PRO A 33 -9.98 -9.41 -10.80
N SER A 34 -10.46 -10.60 -11.16
CA SER A 34 -10.29 -11.76 -10.30
C SER A 34 -8.80 -11.97 -10.03
N PRO A 35 -8.40 -12.20 -8.77
CA PRO A 35 -7.00 -12.41 -8.46
C PRO A 35 -6.48 -13.67 -9.14
N PRO A 36 -5.18 -13.73 -9.51
CA PRO A 36 -4.56 -14.93 -10.01
C PRO A 36 -4.81 -16.14 -9.10
N PRO A 37 -4.89 -17.37 -9.65
CA PRO A 37 -5.16 -18.55 -8.83
C PRO A 37 -4.01 -18.89 -7.87
N ASP A 38 -2.80 -18.55 -8.23
CA ASP A 38 -1.53 -18.92 -7.60
C ASP A 38 -0.91 -17.84 -6.72
N ARG A 39 -1.38 -16.59 -6.80
CA ARG A 39 -0.88 -15.49 -5.96
C ARG A 39 -1.97 -14.44 -5.67
N PRO A 40 -1.77 -13.54 -4.72
CA PRO A 40 -2.63 -12.38 -4.54
C PRO A 40 -2.54 -11.42 -5.75
N TRP A 41 -3.63 -10.69 -6.01
CA TRP A 41 -3.56 -9.42 -6.75
C TRP A 41 -2.99 -8.36 -5.82
N ILE A 42 -1.87 -7.75 -6.21
CA ILE A 42 -1.14 -6.81 -5.35
C ILE A 42 -1.23 -5.40 -5.92
N PHE A 43 -1.68 -4.47 -5.10
CA PHE A 43 -1.69 -3.06 -5.44
C PHE A 43 -0.95 -2.24 -4.39
N GLY A 44 -0.06 -1.38 -4.86
CA GLY A 44 0.66 -0.43 -4.02
C GLY A 44 -0.18 0.81 -3.73
N VAL A 45 0.05 1.42 -2.58
CA VAL A 45 -0.57 2.69 -2.18
C VAL A 45 0.53 3.63 -1.73
N VAL A 46 0.64 4.79 -2.37
CA VAL A 46 1.71 5.75 -2.09
C VAL A 46 1.23 7.19 -2.26
N VAL A 47 1.74 8.07 -1.40
CA VAL A 47 1.66 9.51 -1.58
C VAL A 47 2.97 10.03 -2.17
N THR A 48 2.88 11.03 -3.03
CA THR A 48 4.03 11.70 -3.64
C THR A 48 3.84 13.21 -3.67
N SER A 49 4.94 13.94 -3.55
CA SER A 49 4.96 15.39 -3.78
C SER A 49 4.74 15.73 -5.26
N ALA A 50 4.49 17.00 -5.59
CA ALA A 50 4.32 17.48 -6.94
C ALA A 50 5.53 17.18 -7.84
N ASN A 51 6.74 17.14 -7.27
CA ASN A 51 7.97 16.82 -7.99
C ASN A 51 8.43 15.36 -7.80
N GLY A 52 7.51 14.45 -7.44
CA GLY A 52 7.70 13.00 -7.46
C GLY A 52 8.45 12.41 -6.26
N VAL A 53 8.67 13.16 -5.19
CA VAL A 53 9.34 12.64 -3.97
C VAL A 53 8.32 11.86 -3.14
N VAL A 54 8.65 10.63 -2.74
CA VAL A 54 7.81 9.77 -1.90
C VAL A 54 8.34 9.64 -0.47
N ALA A 55 9.65 9.74 -0.29
CA ALA A 55 10.29 9.69 1.02
C ALA A 55 11.74 10.20 0.96
N TRP A 56 12.32 10.37 2.13
CA TRP A 56 13.75 10.62 2.34
C TRP A 56 14.22 9.98 3.63
N ARG A 57 15.53 9.97 3.84
CA ARG A 57 16.13 9.48 5.08
C ARG A 57 15.76 10.41 6.24
N ARG A 58 15.00 9.91 7.19
CA ARG A 58 14.63 10.68 8.39
C ARG A 58 15.85 11.01 9.23
N ARG A 59 15.95 12.24 9.68
CA ARG A 59 16.97 12.70 10.65
C ARG A 59 16.54 12.42 12.10
N ASP A 60 15.25 12.55 12.37
CA ASP A 60 14.65 12.28 13.67
C ASP A 60 13.15 11.89 13.52
N ALA A 61 12.45 11.73 14.63
CA ALA A 61 11.03 11.36 14.64
C ALA A 61 10.09 12.44 14.09
N ARG A 62 10.52 13.72 14.05
CA ARG A 62 9.72 14.83 13.53
C ARG A 62 9.87 14.97 12.02
N ASP A 63 10.94 14.45 11.48
CA ASP A 63 11.24 14.44 10.05
C ASP A 63 10.44 13.31 9.37
N ASP A 64 9.10 13.44 9.34
CA ASP A 64 8.19 12.48 8.72
C ASP A 64 7.89 12.87 7.28
N PRO A 65 8.44 12.16 6.27
CA PRO A 65 8.24 12.47 4.87
C PRO A 65 6.76 12.47 4.46
N VAL A 66 6.01 11.46 4.88
CA VAL A 66 4.59 11.32 4.49
C VAL A 66 3.78 12.48 5.06
N ARG A 67 4.02 12.84 6.32
CA ARG A 67 3.34 13.97 6.96
C ARG A 67 3.66 15.29 6.27
N GLN A 68 4.92 15.50 5.89
CA GLN A 68 5.35 16.73 5.23
C GLN A 68 4.81 16.81 3.78
N ILE A 69 4.81 15.71 3.04
CA ILE A 69 4.23 15.65 1.68
C ILE A 69 2.72 15.84 1.71
N LEU A 70 2.01 15.26 2.68
CA LEU A 70 0.57 15.45 2.84
C LEU A 70 0.18 16.82 3.40
N GLY A 71 1.13 17.57 3.97
CA GLY A 71 0.87 18.93 4.48
C GLY A 71 -0.16 18.99 5.61
N ASP A 72 -1.00 20.02 5.60
CA ASP A 72 -1.98 20.33 6.66
C ASP A 72 -3.03 19.22 6.82
N GLU A 73 -3.23 18.76 8.07
CA GLU A 73 -4.16 17.69 8.43
C GLU A 73 -5.64 18.08 8.26
N THR A 74 -5.93 19.36 8.22
CA THR A 74 -7.30 19.87 8.06
C THR A 74 -7.75 20.00 6.61
N ARG A 75 -6.85 19.84 5.64
CA ARG A 75 -7.19 19.94 4.21
C ARG A 75 -8.14 18.81 3.80
N LEU A 76 -9.16 19.16 3.04
CA LEU A 76 -10.13 18.18 2.52
C LEU A 76 -9.47 17.11 1.65
N ASP A 77 -8.48 17.49 0.82
CA ASP A 77 -7.69 16.55 0.00
C ASP A 77 -6.99 15.49 0.85
N ARG A 78 -6.40 15.91 1.99
CA ARG A 78 -5.75 14.97 2.91
C ARG A 78 -6.75 14.05 3.60
N ILE A 79 -7.93 14.56 3.95
CA ILE A 79 -9.03 13.73 4.48
C ILE A 79 -9.48 12.72 3.41
N ALA A 80 -9.57 13.16 2.15
CA ALA A 80 -9.92 12.28 1.04
C ALA A 80 -8.87 11.19 0.79
N ASP A 81 -7.57 11.53 0.83
CA ASP A 81 -6.48 10.56 0.74
C ASP A 81 -6.58 9.49 1.84
N ARG A 82 -6.77 9.92 3.09
CA ARG A 82 -6.95 9.03 4.24
C ARG A 82 -8.17 8.12 4.05
N ARG A 83 -9.27 8.63 3.54
CA ARG A 83 -10.47 7.85 3.23
C ARG A 83 -10.21 6.84 2.13
N LEU A 84 -9.53 7.23 1.06
CA LEU A 84 -9.13 6.33 -0.02
C LEU A 84 -8.32 5.17 0.52
N MET A 85 -7.28 5.45 1.30
CA MET A 85 -6.43 4.42 1.90
C MET A 85 -7.23 3.42 2.75
N ARG A 86 -8.18 3.91 3.57
CA ARG A 86 -9.05 3.05 4.39
C ARG A 86 -9.96 2.16 3.54
N TYR A 87 -10.52 2.71 2.48
CA TYR A 87 -11.27 1.94 1.51
C TYR A 87 -10.44 0.81 0.91
N LEU A 88 -9.22 1.12 0.49
CA LEU A 88 -8.31 0.12 -0.07
C LEU A 88 -8.02 -1.02 0.92
N ARG A 89 -7.94 -0.73 2.22
CA ARG A 89 -7.82 -1.74 3.28
C ARG A 89 -9.07 -2.62 3.44
N THR A 90 -10.21 -2.23 2.89
CA THR A 90 -11.41 -3.08 2.91
C THR A 90 -11.40 -4.15 1.84
N ILE A 91 -10.59 -4.02 0.80
CA ILE A 91 -10.60 -4.90 -0.36
C ILE A 91 -9.92 -6.24 -0.07
N GLY A 92 -8.86 -6.22 0.74
CA GLY A 92 -8.06 -7.41 1.02
C GLY A 92 -7.28 -7.32 2.33
N ASP A 93 -6.12 -7.94 2.34
CA ASP A 93 -5.14 -7.85 3.42
C ASP A 93 -4.16 -6.69 3.15
N VAL A 94 -3.36 -6.30 4.13
CA VAL A 94 -2.51 -5.10 4.02
C VAL A 94 -1.06 -5.45 4.32
N GLY A 95 -0.14 -4.98 3.47
CA GLY A 95 1.29 -5.25 3.56
C GLY A 95 2.11 -3.99 3.87
N VAL A 96 3.17 -4.14 4.69
CA VAL A 96 4.07 -3.05 5.07
C VAL A 96 5.48 -3.55 5.33
N GLY A 97 6.47 -2.70 5.11
CA GLY A 97 7.87 -2.99 5.48
C GLY A 97 8.13 -2.86 6.99
N ALA A 98 8.97 -3.73 7.54
CA ALA A 98 9.34 -3.70 8.96
C ALA A 98 10.03 -2.40 9.39
N GLN A 99 10.60 -1.63 8.47
CA GLN A 99 11.12 -0.31 8.77
C GLN A 99 10.00 0.65 9.15
N THR A 100 8.95 0.72 8.36
CA THR A 100 7.77 1.54 8.65
C THR A 100 7.14 1.15 9.99
N VAL A 101 7.06 -0.17 10.28
CA VAL A 101 6.59 -0.67 11.60
C VAL A 101 7.46 -0.12 12.75
N ARG A 102 8.78 -0.10 12.60
CA ARG A 102 9.67 0.46 13.65
C ARG A 102 9.56 1.97 13.79
N GLU A 103 9.30 2.67 12.72
CA GLU A 103 9.21 4.14 12.68
C GLU A 103 7.85 4.67 13.16
N GLN A 104 6.82 3.83 13.13
CA GLN A 104 5.45 4.18 13.52
C GLN A 104 4.96 3.26 14.67
N PRO A 105 5.31 3.55 15.92
CA PRO A 105 5.10 2.64 17.07
C PRO A 105 3.63 2.36 17.40
N THR A 106 2.70 3.11 16.86
CA THR A 106 1.24 2.93 17.05
C THR A 106 0.53 2.38 15.80
N LEU A 107 1.27 2.04 14.74
CA LEU A 107 0.70 1.62 13.48
C LEU A 107 -0.13 0.33 13.61
N ILE A 108 -1.36 0.39 13.16
CA ILE A 108 -2.23 -0.77 12.90
C ILE A 108 -2.88 -0.54 11.54
N LEU A 109 -2.77 -1.53 10.66
CA LEU A 109 -3.31 -1.43 9.31
C LEU A 109 -4.73 -1.99 9.26
N THR A 110 -5.69 -1.18 9.69
CA THR A 110 -7.12 -1.50 9.70
C THR A 110 -7.92 -0.41 8.97
N PRO A 111 -9.15 -0.69 8.53
CA PRO A 111 -10.03 0.34 7.97
C PRO A 111 -10.41 1.43 8.99
N GLN A 112 -10.32 1.13 10.28
CA GLN A 112 -10.71 2.06 11.34
C GLN A 112 -9.56 2.96 11.78
N GLU A 113 -9.88 4.25 11.93
CA GLU A 113 -9.14 5.16 12.80
C GLU A 113 -10.08 5.65 13.91
N PRO A 114 -9.55 6.04 15.08
CA PRO A 114 -10.37 6.39 16.25
C PRO A 114 -11.40 7.50 16.02
N SER A 115 -11.18 8.36 15.02
CA SER A 115 -12.02 9.50 14.68
C SER A 115 -12.95 9.29 13.48
N ASP A 116 -13.08 8.06 12.97
CA ASP A 116 -13.84 7.81 11.74
C ASP A 116 -15.25 7.27 12.02
N GLU A 117 -16.23 8.10 11.82
CA GLU A 117 -17.67 7.74 11.94
C GLU A 117 -18.10 6.67 10.94
N ARG A 118 -17.39 6.52 9.80
CA ARG A 118 -17.68 5.53 8.76
C ARG A 118 -17.05 4.15 9.00
N ALA A 119 -16.27 3.99 10.06
CA ALA A 119 -15.60 2.72 10.33
C ALA A 119 -16.55 1.51 10.38
N PRO A 120 -17.76 1.59 10.99
CA PRO A 120 -18.72 0.48 10.98
C PRO A 120 -19.13 0.05 9.57
N GLU A 121 -19.34 1.00 8.65
CA GLU A 121 -19.71 0.72 7.26
C GLU A 121 -18.59 0.02 6.49
N LEU A 122 -17.34 0.42 6.70
CA LEU A 122 -16.17 -0.21 6.09
C LEU A 122 -16.01 -1.66 6.55
N TYR A 123 -16.26 -1.94 7.83
CA TYR A 123 -16.22 -3.30 8.35
C TYR A 123 -17.39 -4.15 7.86
N ALA A 124 -18.60 -3.61 7.85
CA ALA A 124 -19.79 -4.29 7.30
C ALA A 124 -19.53 -4.67 5.84
N PHE A 125 -18.91 -3.78 5.07
CA PHE A 125 -18.52 -4.02 3.70
C PHE A 125 -17.52 -5.19 3.55
N ARG A 126 -16.50 -5.28 4.41
CA ARG A 126 -15.57 -6.42 4.42
C ARG A 126 -16.29 -7.75 4.70
N VAL A 127 -17.12 -7.77 5.74
CA VAL A 127 -17.87 -8.96 6.15
C VAL A 127 -18.83 -9.42 5.07
N ALA A 128 -19.54 -8.50 4.40
CA ALA A 128 -20.43 -8.81 3.29
C ALA A 128 -19.70 -9.46 2.09
N ARG A 129 -18.39 -9.26 1.97
CA ARG A 129 -17.52 -9.90 0.97
C ARG A 129 -16.91 -11.22 1.42
N GLY A 130 -17.28 -11.71 2.58
CA GLY A 130 -16.70 -12.92 3.17
C GLY A 130 -15.26 -12.76 3.66
N LEU A 131 -14.82 -11.51 3.92
CA LEU A 131 -13.50 -11.23 4.45
C LEU A 131 -13.53 -11.19 5.98
N PRO A 132 -12.41 -11.51 6.67
CA PRO A 132 -12.29 -11.32 8.11
C PRO A 132 -12.56 -9.86 8.50
N HIS A 133 -13.07 -9.63 9.72
CA HIS A 133 -13.36 -8.30 10.24
C HIS A 133 -12.16 -7.35 10.09
N HIS A 134 -10.99 -7.74 10.61
CA HIS A 134 -9.74 -7.03 10.34
C HIS A 134 -8.98 -7.65 9.16
N PRO A 135 -8.30 -6.83 8.33
CA PRO A 135 -7.32 -7.36 7.39
C PRO A 135 -6.16 -8.01 8.14
N ARG A 136 -5.58 -9.06 7.58
CA ARG A 136 -4.28 -9.55 8.06
C ARG A 136 -3.23 -8.48 7.77
N ASN A 137 -2.31 -8.29 8.70
CA ASN A 137 -1.21 -7.35 8.52
C ASN A 137 0.05 -8.13 8.12
N ILE A 138 0.49 -7.97 6.89
CA ILE A 138 1.63 -8.68 6.31
C ILE A 138 2.88 -7.81 6.44
N ILE A 139 3.87 -8.28 7.20
CA ILE A 139 5.07 -7.51 7.53
C ILE A 139 6.25 -8.11 6.77
N TYR A 140 6.85 -7.34 5.86
CA TYR A 140 8.06 -7.73 5.15
C TYR A 140 9.29 -7.38 5.97
N SER A 141 10.04 -8.39 6.42
CA SER A 141 11.19 -8.19 7.30
C SER A 141 12.34 -9.14 6.97
N ILE A 142 13.27 -8.74 6.09
CA ILE A 142 14.43 -9.56 5.72
C ILE A 142 15.18 -10.05 6.95
N TYR A 143 15.40 -9.19 7.95
CA TYR A 143 16.21 -9.46 9.13
C TYR A 143 15.39 -9.83 10.38
N GLY A 144 14.07 -10.02 10.29
CA GLY A 144 13.23 -10.34 11.46
C GLY A 144 13.17 -9.25 12.54
N ARG A 145 13.59 -8.02 12.23
CA ARG A 145 13.66 -6.91 13.18
C ARG A 145 12.29 -6.22 13.33
N VAL A 146 11.35 -6.92 13.97
CA VAL A 146 10.03 -6.40 14.32
C VAL A 146 9.97 -6.21 15.84
N PRO A 147 9.44 -5.09 16.37
CA PRO A 147 9.29 -4.90 17.82
C PRO A 147 8.23 -5.86 18.38
N PRO A 148 8.55 -6.69 19.41
CA PRO A 148 7.62 -7.72 19.91
C PRO A 148 6.31 -7.18 20.51
N GLN A 149 6.36 -5.99 21.11
CA GLN A 149 5.20 -5.35 21.74
C GLN A 149 4.46 -4.37 20.81
N HIS A 150 4.77 -4.41 19.52
CA HIS A 150 4.13 -3.50 18.57
C HIS A 150 2.65 -3.83 18.40
N PRO A 151 1.74 -2.82 18.38
CA PRO A 151 0.30 -3.04 18.23
C PRO A 151 -0.10 -3.90 17.02
N ILE A 152 0.63 -3.80 15.91
CA ILE A 152 0.44 -4.63 14.72
C ILE A 152 0.54 -6.15 15.01
N LEU A 153 1.24 -6.54 16.08
CA LEU A 153 1.39 -7.93 16.51
C LEU A 153 0.45 -8.29 17.66
N THR A 154 0.03 -7.32 18.47
CA THR A 154 -0.63 -7.58 19.75
C THR A 154 -2.11 -7.18 19.80
N THR A 155 -2.61 -6.48 18.77
CA THR A 155 -4.02 -6.08 18.72
C THR A 155 -4.92 -7.30 18.48
N PRO A 156 -5.91 -7.57 19.36
CA PRO A 156 -6.84 -8.66 19.19
C PRO A 156 -7.60 -8.59 17.85
N GLY A 157 -7.74 -9.75 17.20
CA GLY A 157 -8.45 -9.85 15.91
C GLY A 157 -7.64 -9.44 14.68
N VAL A 158 -6.48 -8.81 14.86
CA VAL A 158 -5.51 -8.64 13.79
C VAL A 158 -4.65 -9.90 13.73
N ALA A 159 -4.57 -10.53 12.54
CA ALA A 159 -3.77 -11.74 12.33
C ALA A 159 -2.48 -11.37 11.57
N PRO A 160 -1.36 -11.13 12.25
CA PRO A 160 -0.12 -10.75 11.59
C PRO A 160 0.53 -11.93 10.87
N ILE A 161 1.09 -11.66 9.69
CA ILE A 161 1.91 -12.63 8.94
C ILE A 161 3.26 -11.95 8.67
N ILE A 162 4.36 -12.57 9.10
CA ILE A 162 5.70 -12.04 8.85
C ILE A 162 6.33 -12.82 7.70
N VAL A 163 6.64 -12.13 6.62
CA VAL A 163 7.37 -12.66 5.48
C VAL A 163 8.84 -12.32 5.66
N THR A 164 9.69 -13.35 5.78
CA THR A 164 11.10 -13.16 6.20
C THR A 164 12.05 -14.17 5.54
N THR A 165 13.35 -14.01 5.78
CA THR A 165 14.40 -14.95 5.39
C THR A 165 14.70 -15.98 6.51
N PRO A 166 15.46 -17.05 6.24
CA PRO A 166 15.90 -17.99 7.27
C PRO A 166 16.60 -17.28 8.44
N ALA A 167 17.49 -16.32 8.16
CA ALA A 167 18.16 -15.51 9.18
C ALA A 167 17.16 -14.63 9.96
N GLY A 168 16.20 -14.05 9.27
CA GLY A 168 15.14 -13.27 9.89
C GLY A 168 14.25 -14.13 10.80
N ARG A 169 13.94 -15.36 10.43
CA ARG A 169 13.21 -16.32 11.29
C ARG A 169 13.95 -16.60 12.61
N ALA A 170 15.25 -16.81 12.54
CA ALA A 170 16.09 -17.01 13.74
C ALA A 170 16.02 -15.79 14.68
N GLU A 171 16.05 -14.58 14.11
CA GLU A 171 15.93 -13.33 14.87
C GLU A 171 14.52 -13.18 15.49
N LEU A 172 13.45 -13.51 14.77
CA LEU A 172 12.09 -13.51 15.33
C LEU A 172 11.96 -14.45 16.52
N ALA A 173 12.54 -15.66 16.44
CA ALA A 173 12.59 -16.61 17.54
C ALA A 173 13.36 -16.07 18.76
N ARG A 174 14.53 -15.44 18.51
CA ARG A 174 15.34 -14.77 19.55
C ARG A 174 14.54 -13.67 20.24
N ARG A 175 13.73 -12.91 19.50
CA ARG A 175 12.84 -11.86 20.02
C ARG A 175 11.56 -12.39 20.67
N LYS A 176 11.35 -13.70 20.66
CA LYS A 176 10.15 -14.38 21.24
C LYS A 176 8.83 -13.93 20.58
N ILE A 177 8.85 -13.59 19.30
CA ILE A 177 7.63 -13.31 18.54
C ILE A 177 6.97 -14.66 18.22
N ARG A 178 5.79 -14.92 18.78
CA ARG A 178 5.09 -16.22 18.69
C ARG A 178 3.71 -16.12 18.05
N ASP A 179 3.06 -14.97 18.13
CA ASP A 179 1.65 -14.77 17.77
C ASP A 179 1.45 -14.34 16.30
N ALA A 180 2.50 -14.48 15.48
CA ALA A 180 2.46 -14.21 14.05
C ALA A 180 2.72 -15.48 13.25
N ALA A 181 1.96 -15.68 12.17
CA ALA A 181 2.35 -16.65 11.15
C ALA A 181 3.64 -16.20 10.46
N VAL A 182 4.52 -17.14 10.11
CA VAL A 182 5.81 -16.82 9.51
C VAL A 182 6.02 -17.57 8.20
N ILE A 183 6.16 -16.82 7.12
CA ILE A 183 6.57 -17.34 5.81
C ILE A 183 8.07 -17.06 5.63
N VAL A 184 8.83 -18.10 5.35
CA VAL A 184 10.28 -18.01 5.17
C VAL A 184 10.65 -18.34 3.74
N ASP A 185 11.37 -17.43 3.07
CA ASP A 185 11.91 -17.63 1.74
C ASP A 185 13.13 -16.70 1.45
N ALA A 186 13.75 -16.84 0.29
CA ALA A 186 14.88 -16.03 -0.15
C ALA A 186 14.38 -14.67 -0.69
N LEU A 187 13.92 -13.77 0.18
CA LEU A 187 13.20 -12.52 -0.19
C LEU A 187 14.05 -11.50 -0.95
N LEU A 188 15.35 -11.69 -1.01
CA LEU A 188 16.26 -10.84 -1.81
C LEU A 188 16.27 -11.23 -3.28
N GLU A 189 15.67 -12.37 -3.62
CA GLU A 189 15.55 -12.91 -4.97
C GLU A 189 14.09 -12.80 -5.44
N PRO A 190 13.85 -12.39 -6.70
CA PRO A 190 12.48 -12.29 -7.24
C PRO A 190 11.67 -13.57 -7.07
N GLU A 191 12.28 -14.72 -7.35
CA GLU A 191 11.65 -16.05 -7.27
C GLU A 191 11.28 -16.42 -5.82
N GLY A 192 12.12 -16.05 -4.85
CA GLY A 192 11.83 -16.24 -3.43
C GLY A 192 10.63 -15.40 -2.99
N LEU A 193 10.55 -14.16 -3.47
CA LEU A 193 9.42 -13.29 -3.20
C LEU A 193 8.14 -13.83 -3.87
N GLN A 194 8.23 -14.34 -5.11
CA GLN A 194 7.11 -15.00 -5.79
C GLN A 194 6.60 -16.21 -5.01
N ARG A 195 7.49 -17.11 -4.57
CA ARG A 195 7.11 -18.28 -3.74
C ARG A 195 6.45 -17.85 -2.43
N ALA A 196 6.96 -16.82 -1.78
CA ALA A 196 6.35 -16.30 -0.55
C ALA A 196 4.91 -15.82 -0.79
N HIS A 197 4.63 -15.16 -1.92
CA HIS A 197 3.27 -14.72 -2.28
C HIS A 197 2.37 -15.87 -2.71
N ALA A 198 2.89 -16.89 -3.38
CA ALA A 198 2.14 -18.12 -3.64
C ALA A 198 1.70 -18.79 -2.32
N ARG A 199 2.57 -18.79 -1.31
CA ARG A 199 2.23 -19.30 0.04
C ARG A 199 1.21 -18.40 0.77
N LEU A 200 1.31 -17.07 0.66
CA LEU A 200 0.26 -16.17 1.16
C LEU A 200 -1.11 -16.53 0.58
N ARG A 201 -1.14 -16.88 -0.71
CA ARG A 201 -2.36 -17.30 -1.40
C ARG A 201 -2.85 -18.65 -0.92
N ALA A 202 -1.98 -19.67 -0.94
CA ALA A 202 -2.34 -21.07 -0.69
C ALA A 202 -2.59 -21.36 0.79
N GLU A 203 -1.72 -20.88 1.68
CA GLU A 203 -1.75 -21.23 3.11
C GLU A 203 -2.65 -20.29 3.92
N HIS A 204 -2.76 -19.02 3.50
CA HIS A 204 -3.49 -17.99 4.24
C HIS A 204 -4.70 -17.43 3.49
N GLY A 205 -4.97 -17.86 2.26
CA GLY A 205 -6.11 -17.41 1.48
C GLY A 205 -6.09 -15.92 1.13
N VAL A 206 -4.92 -15.28 1.11
CA VAL A 206 -4.76 -13.87 0.70
C VAL A 206 -5.10 -13.74 -0.77
N ARG A 207 -6.17 -13.01 -1.09
CA ARG A 207 -6.64 -12.81 -2.48
C ARG A 207 -6.22 -11.47 -3.05
N TYR A 208 -6.35 -10.42 -2.27
CA TYR A 208 -5.94 -9.06 -2.60
C TYR A 208 -5.04 -8.55 -1.50
N LEU A 209 -4.00 -7.82 -1.88
CA LEU A 209 -3.00 -7.28 -0.96
C LEU A 209 -2.75 -5.80 -1.27
N ALA A 210 -3.17 -4.92 -0.37
CA ALA A 210 -2.79 -3.52 -0.38
C ALA A 210 -1.39 -3.36 0.21
N CYS A 211 -0.39 -2.99 -0.57
CA CYS A 211 0.95 -2.72 -0.07
C CYS A 211 1.12 -1.21 0.19
N GLU A 212 1.14 -0.82 1.46
CA GLU A 212 1.27 0.58 1.89
C GLU A 212 2.75 1.02 2.10
N GLY A 213 3.65 0.29 1.56
CA GLY A 213 5.03 0.71 1.54
C GLY A 213 5.96 -0.07 2.48
N GLY A 214 7.19 0.34 2.76
CA GLY A 214 7.98 1.42 2.16
C GLY A 214 8.45 1.15 0.74
N GLN A 215 9.11 2.15 0.21
CA GLN A 215 9.60 2.16 -1.17
C GLN A 215 10.38 0.89 -1.55
N THR A 216 11.22 0.37 -0.66
CA THR A 216 11.99 -0.85 -0.89
C THR A 216 11.10 -2.08 -1.14
N VAL A 217 9.99 -2.20 -0.39
CA VAL A 217 9.04 -3.32 -0.56
C VAL A 217 8.34 -3.19 -1.92
N LEU A 218 7.85 -2.00 -2.26
CA LEU A 218 7.20 -1.75 -3.55
C LEU A 218 8.14 -2.01 -4.72
N ALA A 219 9.40 -1.56 -4.63
CA ALA A 219 10.41 -1.81 -5.65
C ALA A 219 10.72 -3.31 -5.80
N ALA A 220 10.81 -4.05 -4.70
CA ALA A 220 11.03 -5.49 -4.72
C ALA A 220 9.84 -6.24 -5.34
N LEU A 221 8.61 -5.87 -4.98
CA LEU A 221 7.39 -6.43 -5.57
C LEU A 221 7.33 -6.15 -7.09
N ARG A 222 7.72 -4.95 -7.50
CA ARG A 222 7.77 -4.59 -8.92
C ARG A 222 8.83 -5.39 -9.66
N ALA A 223 10.05 -5.51 -9.11
CA ALA A 223 11.14 -6.29 -9.70
C ALA A 223 10.78 -7.77 -9.83
N ALA A 224 10.00 -8.31 -8.90
CA ALA A 224 9.50 -9.68 -8.92
C ALA A 224 8.26 -9.87 -9.82
N SER A 225 7.81 -8.85 -10.55
CA SER A 225 6.57 -8.86 -11.35
C SER A 225 5.31 -9.23 -10.56
N LEU A 226 5.29 -8.87 -9.28
CA LEU A 226 4.20 -9.13 -8.37
C LEU A 226 3.25 -7.94 -8.20
N LEU A 227 3.73 -6.72 -8.48
CA LEU A 227 2.94 -5.51 -8.34
C LEU A 227 2.05 -5.32 -9.58
N ASP A 228 0.75 -5.44 -9.39
CA ASP A 228 -0.25 -5.38 -10.47
C ASP A 228 -0.75 -3.96 -10.71
N GLU A 229 -0.94 -3.19 -9.63
CA GLU A 229 -1.45 -1.82 -9.69
C GLU A 229 -0.79 -0.90 -8.69
N MET A 230 -0.90 0.42 -8.93
CA MET A 230 -0.52 1.46 -7.96
C MET A 230 -1.62 2.51 -7.84
N PHE A 231 -2.00 2.81 -6.62
CA PHE A 231 -2.74 4.01 -6.25
C PHE A 231 -1.75 5.07 -5.80
N VAL A 232 -1.78 6.21 -6.46
CA VAL A 232 -0.82 7.31 -6.24
C VAL A 232 -1.59 8.58 -5.95
N THR A 233 -1.43 9.11 -4.75
CA THR A 233 -1.88 10.46 -4.40
C THR A 233 -0.73 11.42 -4.66
N THR A 234 -0.91 12.37 -5.56
CA THR A 234 0.07 13.44 -5.82
C THR A 234 -0.44 14.73 -5.18
N THR A 235 0.37 15.30 -4.30
CA THR A 235 0.04 16.56 -3.61
C THR A 235 0.59 17.78 -4.39
N ASP A 236 0.26 18.98 -3.93
CA ASP A 236 0.79 20.24 -4.45
C ASP A 236 2.14 20.65 -3.80
N VAL A 237 2.61 19.88 -2.82
CA VAL A 237 3.86 20.16 -2.13
C VAL A 237 5.06 19.88 -3.04
N VAL A 238 5.96 20.84 -3.14
CA VAL A 238 7.26 20.67 -3.80
C VAL A 238 8.33 20.47 -2.73
N VAL A 239 9.02 19.32 -2.78
CA VAL A 239 10.09 18.99 -1.84
C VAL A 239 11.42 19.50 -2.37
N ASP A 240 12.16 20.27 -1.55
CA ASP A 240 13.55 20.60 -1.84
C ASP A 240 14.44 19.38 -1.65
N ARG A 241 14.83 18.76 -2.75
CA ARG A 241 15.66 17.54 -2.73
C ARG A 241 17.05 17.78 -2.12
N ALA A 242 17.58 18.99 -2.25
CA ALA A 242 18.91 19.34 -1.72
C ALA A 242 18.91 19.46 -0.20
N ALA A 243 17.75 19.73 0.40
CA ALA A 243 17.60 19.83 1.85
C ALA A 243 17.50 18.46 2.55
N HIS A 244 17.40 17.35 1.79
CA HIS A 244 17.18 16.02 2.34
C HIS A 244 18.17 14.98 1.80
N ASP A 245 18.70 14.15 2.69
CA ASP A 245 19.52 13.01 2.32
C ASP A 245 18.67 11.81 1.89
N GLY A 246 19.21 11.01 0.96
CA GLY A 246 18.61 9.73 0.56
C GLY A 246 17.18 9.88 0.06
N VAL A 247 16.93 10.87 -0.81
CA VAL A 247 15.63 11.12 -1.42
C VAL A 247 15.21 9.94 -2.29
N LEU A 248 14.00 9.44 -2.06
CA LEU A 248 13.36 8.39 -2.85
C LEU A 248 12.30 9.01 -3.76
N MET A 249 12.29 8.60 -5.02
CA MET A 249 11.37 9.08 -6.03
C MET A 249 10.29 8.05 -6.34
N THR A 250 9.13 8.51 -6.80
CA THR A 250 8.12 7.61 -7.34
C THR A 250 8.61 6.92 -8.61
N PHE A 251 7.93 5.87 -9.02
CA PHE A 251 8.19 5.19 -10.28
C PHE A 251 7.80 6.08 -11.47
N ASP A 252 8.51 5.93 -12.57
CA ASP A 252 8.04 6.40 -13.87
C ASP A 252 7.08 5.36 -14.47
N PHE A 253 5.81 5.47 -14.11
CA PHE A 253 4.77 4.51 -14.50
C PHE A 253 4.64 4.38 -16.02
N ALA A 254 4.80 5.47 -16.77
CA ALA A 254 4.69 5.46 -18.22
C ALA A 254 5.90 4.73 -18.86
N ALA A 255 7.11 5.02 -18.40
CA ALA A 255 8.32 4.35 -18.85
C ALA A 255 8.31 2.85 -18.49
N GLU A 256 7.65 2.46 -17.40
CA GLU A 256 7.44 1.07 -17.01
C GLU A 256 6.30 0.37 -17.75
N GLY A 257 5.69 1.04 -18.71
CA GLY A 257 4.61 0.49 -19.51
C GLY A 257 3.28 0.31 -18.75
N ALA A 258 3.11 0.98 -17.62
CA ALA A 258 1.84 1.00 -16.91
C ALA A 258 0.80 1.83 -17.69
N THR A 259 -0.45 1.44 -17.54
CA THR A 259 -1.60 2.16 -18.11
C THR A 259 -2.31 2.91 -17.00
N LEU A 260 -2.57 4.21 -17.20
CA LEU A 260 -3.44 4.98 -16.33
C LEU A 260 -4.87 4.49 -16.48
N VAL A 261 -5.45 3.94 -15.42
CA VAL A 261 -6.80 3.35 -15.41
C VAL A 261 -7.83 4.37 -14.99
N GLU A 262 -7.52 5.13 -13.95
CA GLU A 262 -8.40 6.13 -13.35
C GLU A 262 -7.58 7.31 -12.84
N GLU A 263 -8.17 8.49 -12.94
CA GLU A 263 -7.66 9.71 -12.31
C GLU A 263 -8.82 10.46 -11.67
N GLY A 264 -8.57 11.11 -10.55
CA GLY A 264 -9.58 11.88 -9.83
C GLY A 264 -8.99 13.01 -9.00
N CYS A 265 -9.86 13.94 -8.62
CA CYS A 265 -9.56 15.01 -7.67
C CYS A 265 -10.83 15.35 -6.88
N LEU A 266 -10.73 16.26 -5.92
CA LEU A 266 -11.92 16.84 -5.28
C LEU A 266 -12.43 17.99 -6.13
N GLU A 267 -13.73 18.03 -6.37
CA GLU A 267 -14.42 19.13 -7.04
C GLU A 267 -15.12 20.02 -6.01
N PRO A 268 -15.10 21.36 -6.15
CA PRO A 268 -14.46 22.14 -7.22
C PRO A 268 -13.04 22.65 -6.88
N SER A 269 -12.47 22.32 -5.73
CA SER A 269 -11.28 23.00 -5.19
C SER A 269 -10.14 22.08 -4.75
N GLY A 270 -10.17 20.83 -5.15
CA GLY A 270 -9.10 19.88 -4.83
C GLY A 270 -7.81 20.22 -5.57
N VAL A 271 -6.68 20.07 -4.88
CA VAL A 271 -5.33 20.29 -5.44
C VAL A 271 -4.52 18.99 -5.53
N TYR A 272 -4.98 17.93 -4.82
CA TYR A 272 -4.39 16.61 -4.98
C TYR A 272 -4.97 15.91 -6.20
N THR A 273 -4.14 15.12 -6.86
CA THR A 273 -4.59 14.17 -7.87
C THR A 273 -4.44 12.75 -7.35
N PHE A 274 -5.46 11.95 -7.61
CA PHE A 274 -5.52 10.54 -7.24
C PHE A 274 -5.46 9.73 -8.53
N LYS A 275 -4.43 8.89 -8.69
CA LYS A 275 -4.21 8.13 -9.91
C LYS A 275 -4.13 6.66 -9.60
N ARG A 276 -4.77 5.85 -10.47
CA ARG A 276 -4.67 4.40 -10.47
C ARG A 276 -3.96 3.94 -11.73
N TRP A 277 -2.81 3.33 -11.56
CA TRP A 277 -2.00 2.77 -12.62
C TRP A 277 -2.06 1.26 -12.59
N ARG A 278 -2.14 0.63 -13.76
CA ARG A 278 -2.09 -0.82 -13.90
C ARG A 278 -0.88 -1.21 -14.71
N PHE A 279 -0.05 -2.08 -14.15
CA PHE A 279 1.08 -2.65 -14.87
C PHE A 279 0.57 -3.74 -15.82
N ARG A 280 1.18 -3.83 -17.00
CA ARG A 280 0.98 -4.98 -17.87
C ARG A 280 1.73 -6.16 -17.27
N GLU A 281 1.22 -7.37 -17.46
CA GLU A 281 2.01 -8.57 -17.17
C GLU A 281 3.35 -8.44 -17.89
N SER A 282 4.43 -8.32 -17.12
CA SER A 282 5.76 -8.16 -17.69
C SER A 282 6.26 -9.51 -18.17
N ALA A 283 6.34 -9.67 -19.49
CA ALA A 283 7.29 -10.63 -20.05
C ALA A 283 8.70 -10.18 -19.60
N GLY A 284 9.17 -10.75 -18.51
CA GLY A 284 10.55 -10.73 -18.01
C GLY A 284 11.36 -9.45 -18.23
N SER A 285 11.25 -8.44 -17.40
CA SER A 285 12.20 -7.32 -17.39
C SER A 285 13.07 -7.33 -16.14
N THR A 286 14.32 -7.74 -16.33
CA THR A 286 15.36 -7.92 -15.31
C THR A 286 16.24 -6.68 -15.06
N ARG A 287 15.73 -5.44 -15.09
CA ARG A 287 16.61 -4.25 -15.06
C ARG A 287 16.27 -3.14 -14.07
N TRP A 288 15.92 -3.45 -12.80
CA TRP A 288 15.55 -2.36 -11.89
C TRP A 288 16.40 -2.19 -10.63
N TRP A 289 17.50 -2.91 -10.48
CA TRP A 289 18.32 -2.75 -9.28
C TRP A 289 19.78 -2.44 -9.63
N ARG A 290 20.06 -1.17 -9.96
CA ARG A 290 21.40 -0.63 -9.75
C ARG A 290 21.26 0.58 -8.84
N SER A 291 21.54 0.37 -7.56
CA SER A 291 21.90 1.44 -6.63
C SER A 291 23.07 2.22 -7.24
N ARG A 292 22.95 3.52 -7.38
CA ARG A 292 24.13 4.36 -7.37
C ARG A 292 24.56 4.47 -5.91
N ALA A 293 25.74 3.89 -5.64
CA ALA A 293 26.49 4.08 -4.43
C ALA A 293 26.84 5.56 -4.23
#